data_acb4486fd4e13dda1e01c749d9c14680
#
_entry.id   acb4486fd4e13dda1e01c749d9c14680
#
_cell.length_a   1.000
_cell.length_b   1.000
_cell.length_c   1.000
_cell.angle_alpha   90.00
_cell.angle_beta   90.00
_cell.angle_gamma   90.00
#
_symmetry.space_group_name_H-M   'P 1'
#
loop_
_entity.id
_entity.type
_entity.pdbx_description
1 polymer ?
#
loop_
_entity_poly.entity_id
_entity_poly.type
_entity_poly.pdbx_seq_one_letter_code
_entity_poly.pdbx_strand_id
1 'polypeptide(L)'
;DKYCISCHNQDKPGKPYLKGDKWINDWTSNISGRAWKNGGHFTLSYANLHRYVRRPGIESDMHMLVPMDVHADQTELMQILQKGHYGVKLDKESMEKLACWIDFNAPFHGRRSDIPKFEDAEKSNELRELYREMFGAPESTAEWLPEIPQNIEPVRFEKEQKPLGDTLLAKWPLYDPTEKSYAQWDNTQWKQLALGNFQKSIPLGNGITLELVKIPAGSFIMGSDRHPDELPKTIVQVDKPFWMGRFEITNAQFRAYNPAHDSRDEHRHGYQFGRKGYSMNHPDQPAVRISWQEAMDYCKWLSEKTGMKFSLPTEAQWEWACRAGSDTPFWYGDMSADFSRYANLGDIKLKEFAACTAYKFYESAMVIENPNKYDDWIPRDTTYNDGGFISEPVGRYVRNPWDLFDMHGNVWEWTLSSYLPYPYNENDGRNELSSENGKRVVRGGSWYDRPYRSTSSFRLPYREYQKVYNVGFRVVMTEE
;
A
#
# COMPACT_ATOMS: atom_id res chain seq x y z
N ASP A 1 -11.74 22.56 9.49
CA ASP A 1 -11.48 24.00 9.42
C ASP A 1 -10.52 24.49 10.51
N LYS A 2 -10.70 24.12 11.77
CA LYS A 2 -9.95 24.68 12.92
C LYS A 2 -8.41 24.58 12.77
N TYR A 3 -7.87 23.44 12.33
CA TYR A 3 -6.44 23.16 12.36
C TYR A 3 -5.74 23.20 10.99
N CYS A 4 -6.47 22.97 9.91
CA CYS A 4 -5.85 22.72 8.62
C CYS A 4 -5.92 23.92 7.66
N ILE A 5 -6.98 24.75 7.73
CA ILE A 5 -7.25 25.77 6.71
C ILE A 5 -6.28 26.95 6.75
N SER A 6 -5.57 27.20 7.85
CA SER A 6 -4.53 28.22 7.88
C SER A 6 -3.43 27.99 6.83
N CYS A 7 -3.18 26.72 6.51
CA CYS A 7 -2.19 26.29 5.52
C CYS A 7 -2.82 25.73 4.24
N HIS A 8 -3.98 25.07 4.32
CA HIS A 8 -4.64 24.32 3.26
C HIS A 8 -5.86 25.07 2.67
N ASN A 9 -5.71 26.35 2.39
CA ASN A 9 -6.75 27.25 1.86
C ASN A 9 -6.56 27.60 0.37
N GLN A 10 -5.53 27.09 -0.27
CA GLN A 10 -5.25 27.30 -1.68
C GLN A 10 -5.00 25.95 -2.35
N ASP A 11 -5.56 25.77 -3.55
CA ASP A 11 -5.33 24.58 -4.36
C ASP A 11 -3.97 24.72 -5.04
N LYS A 12 -2.97 24.02 -4.53
CA LYS A 12 -1.60 24.02 -5.06
C LYS A 12 -1.11 22.57 -5.17
N PRO A 13 -0.27 22.23 -6.16
CA PRO A 13 0.36 20.92 -6.24
C PRO A 13 1.04 20.53 -4.93
N GLY A 14 0.80 19.31 -4.45
CA GLY A 14 1.36 18.80 -3.19
C GLY A 14 0.73 19.39 -1.91
N LYS A 15 -0.28 20.25 -2.03
CA LYS A 15 -0.93 20.89 -0.89
C LYS A 15 -2.45 20.83 -1.05
N PRO A 16 -3.13 19.81 -0.50
CA PRO A 16 -4.56 19.63 -0.70
C PRO A 16 -5.37 20.81 -0.14
N TYR A 17 -6.41 21.20 -0.86
CA TYR A 17 -7.37 22.20 -0.40
C TYR A 17 -8.31 21.56 0.64
N LEU A 18 -8.36 22.10 1.85
CA LEU A 18 -9.14 21.53 2.96
C LEU A 18 -10.22 22.45 3.54
N LYS A 19 -10.49 23.60 2.93
CA LYS A 19 -11.61 24.44 3.32
C LYS A 19 -12.93 23.89 2.77
N GLY A 20 -13.98 23.91 3.57
CA GLY A 20 -15.27 23.27 3.24
C GLY A 20 -16.21 24.07 2.33
N ASP A 21 -15.72 25.08 1.61
CA ASP A 21 -16.54 26.02 0.81
C ASP A 21 -16.65 25.68 -0.68
N LYS A 22 -15.87 24.69 -1.17
CA LYS A 22 -15.92 24.24 -2.55
C LYS A 22 -16.62 22.90 -2.66
N TRP A 23 -17.62 22.83 -3.52
CA TRP A 23 -18.40 21.64 -3.80
C TRP A 23 -18.02 21.02 -5.15
N ILE A 24 -18.07 19.72 -5.24
CA ILE A 24 -17.79 18.94 -6.44
C ILE A 24 -18.91 17.92 -6.67
N ASN A 25 -19.20 17.66 -7.95
CA ASN A 25 -20.21 16.68 -8.37
C ASN A 25 -19.61 15.57 -9.24
N ASP A 26 -18.31 15.59 -9.44
CA ASP A 26 -17.57 14.72 -10.34
C ASP A 26 -16.71 13.67 -9.58
N TRP A 27 -16.99 13.50 -8.30
CA TRP A 27 -16.27 12.52 -7.47
C TRP A 27 -16.97 11.17 -7.40
N THR A 28 -17.48 10.69 -8.48
CA THR A 28 -17.98 9.32 -8.58
C THR A 28 -17.64 8.78 -9.96
N SER A 29 -17.28 7.52 -10.02
CA SER A 29 -17.16 6.82 -11.29
C SER A 29 -18.53 6.80 -11.95
N ASN A 30 -18.67 7.42 -13.11
CA ASN A 30 -19.82 7.24 -13.96
C ASN A 30 -19.84 5.79 -14.43
N ILE A 31 -20.68 4.98 -13.82
CA ILE A 31 -21.02 3.67 -14.35
C ILE A 31 -21.90 3.92 -15.57
N SER A 32 -21.35 3.72 -16.77
CA SER A 32 -21.98 4.10 -18.03
C SER A 32 -23.39 3.52 -18.18
N GLY A 33 -24.30 4.36 -18.59
CA GLY A 33 -25.65 4.00 -19.03
C GLY A 33 -26.77 4.09 -17.99
N ARG A 34 -26.48 4.10 -16.72
CA ARG A 34 -27.41 4.45 -15.63
C ARG A 34 -26.66 5.16 -14.53
N ALA A 35 -25.80 6.08 -14.96
CA ALA A 35 -25.23 7.00 -14.03
C ALA A 35 -26.36 7.46 -13.13
N TRP A 36 -26.16 7.31 -11.87
CA TRP A 36 -26.68 8.29 -10.98
C TRP A 36 -26.21 9.62 -11.58
N LYS A 37 -27.05 10.23 -12.41
CA LYS A 37 -26.74 11.44 -13.21
C LYS A 37 -26.28 12.62 -12.37
N ASN A 38 -26.17 12.38 -11.06
CA ASN A 38 -25.74 13.27 -10.03
C ASN A 38 -24.77 12.48 -9.17
N GLY A 39 -23.53 12.41 -9.58
CA GLY A 39 -22.43 12.03 -8.72
C GLY A 39 -22.61 12.73 -7.38
N GLY A 40 -22.31 12.04 -6.28
CA GLY A 40 -22.57 12.56 -4.94
C GLY A 40 -22.07 13.98 -4.80
N HIS A 41 -22.86 14.82 -4.19
CA HIS A 41 -22.50 16.19 -3.89
C HIS A 41 -21.60 16.21 -2.65
N PHE A 42 -20.32 16.47 -2.84
CA PHE A 42 -19.29 16.43 -1.80
C PHE A 42 -18.50 17.73 -1.74
N THR A 43 -17.86 18.00 -0.63
CA THR A 43 -16.88 19.07 -0.60
C THR A 43 -15.53 18.61 -1.17
N LEU A 44 -14.82 19.54 -1.81
CA LEU A 44 -13.45 19.28 -2.30
C LEU A 44 -12.51 18.88 -1.16
N SER A 45 -12.71 19.47 0.03
CA SER A 45 -11.93 19.12 1.22
C SER A 45 -12.12 17.67 1.64
N TYR A 46 -13.36 17.18 1.58
CA TYR A 46 -13.65 15.77 1.88
C TYR A 46 -12.96 14.83 0.88
N ALA A 47 -13.09 15.11 -0.41
CA ALA A 47 -12.43 14.32 -1.45
C ALA A 47 -10.91 14.31 -1.30
N ASN A 48 -10.31 15.44 -0.98
CA ASN A 48 -8.87 15.56 -0.76
C ASN A 48 -8.40 14.83 0.51
N LEU A 49 -9.17 14.89 1.61
CA LEU A 49 -8.86 14.17 2.84
C LEU A 49 -8.99 12.67 2.70
N HIS A 50 -9.93 12.22 1.90
CA HIS A 50 -10.26 10.83 1.71
C HIS A 50 -9.08 9.97 1.24
N ARG A 51 -8.14 10.54 0.48
CA ARG A 51 -6.92 9.88 0.01
C ARG A 51 -6.01 9.40 1.13
N TYR A 52 -6.03 10.11 2.24
CA TYR A 52 -5.16 9.85 3.39
C TYR A 52 -5.82 8.92 4.42
N VAL A 53 -7.04 8.47 4.12
CA VAL A 53 -7.79 7.54 4.96
C VAL A 53 -7.76 6.17 4.32
N ARG A 54 -7.11 5.19 4.97
CA ARG A 54 -7.13 3.81 4.52
C ARG A 54 -8.53 3.25 4.69
N ARG A 55 -9.09 2.72 3.62
CA ARG A 55 -10.41 2.12 3.58
C ARG A 55 -10.37 0.77 2.88
N PRO A 56 -11.27 -0.16 3.25
CA PRO A 56 -11.53 -1.28 2.37
C PRO A 56 -12.10 -0.74 1.07
N GLY A 57 -11.39 -0.97 -0.04
CA GLY A 57 -11.92 -0.71 -1.37
C GLY A 57 -13.02 -1.70 -1.71
N ILE A 58 -13.79 -1.42 -2.74
CA ILE A 58 -14.81 -2.33 -3.27
C ILE A 58 -14.20 -3.68 -3.70
N GLU A 59 -12.92 -3.67 -3.98
CA GLU A 59 -12.12 -4.80 -4.44
C GLU A 59 -11.24 -5.38 -3.31
N SER A 60 -11.34 -4.84 -2.10
CA SER A 60 -10.71 -5.44 -0.94
C SER A 60 -11.30 -6.82 -0.71
N ASP A 61 -10.46 -7.80 -0.47
CA ASP A 61 -10.92 -9.09 -0.01
C ASP A 61 -11.51 -8.93 1.40
N MET A 62 -12.80 -8.66 1.46
CA MET A 62 -13.53 -8.42 2.71
C MET A 62 -13.42 -9.59 3.69
N HIS A 63 -13.14 -10.79 3.19
CA HIS A 63 -12.91 -11.97 4.01
C HIS A 63 -11.54 -11.97 4.71
N MET A 64 -10.64 -11.12 4.24
CA MET A 64 -9.29 -11.00 4.78
C MET A 64 -9.14 -9.84 5.75
N LEU A 65 -10.13 -8.96 5.82
CA LEU A 65 -10.11 -7.84 6.75
C LEU A 65 -10.44 -8.33 8.15
N VAL A 66 -9.50 -8.19 9.03
CA VAL A 66 -9.75 -8.38 10.46
C VAL A 66 -10.22 -7.08 11.10
N PRO A 67 -10.96 -7.16 12.20
CA PRO A 67 -11.23 -5.97 13.00
C PRO A 67 -9.92 -5.22 13.26
N MET A 68 -9.89 -3.90 13.06
CA MET A 68 -8.73 -3.02 13.22
C MET A 68 -7.82 -2.84 11.99
N ASP A 69 -7.92 -3.63 10.92
CA ASP A 69 -7.06 -3.46 9.73
C ASP A 69 -7.26 -2.14 9.01
N VAL A 70 -8.44 -1.56 9.13
CA VAL A 70 -8.79 -0.24 8.58
C VAL A 70 -9.05 0.79 9.68
N HIS A 71 -8.54 0.51 10.87
CA HIS A 71 -8.64 1.39 12.02
C HIS A 71 -7.89 2.71 11.81
N ALA A 72 -8.32 3.77 12.49
CA ALA A 72 -7.75 5.10 12.34
C ALA A 72 -6.23 5.15 12.49
N ASP A 73 -5.66 4.39 13.42
CA ASP A 73 -4.22 4.34 13.68
C ASP A 73 -3.38 3.83 12.48
N GLN A 74 -4.02 3.13 11.52
CA GLN A 74 -3.38 2.63 10.30
C GLN A 74 -3.45 3.62 9.14
N THR A 75 -4.13 4.74 9.33
CA THR A 75 -4.31 5.71 8.24
C THR A 75 -3.12 6.65 8.15
N GLU A 76 -2.77 7.03 6.93
CA GLU A 76 -1.72 8.02 6.66
C GLU A 76 -2.03 9.35 7.36
N LEU A 77 -3.30 9.77 7.37
CA LEU A 77 -3.72 10.99 8.04
C LEU A 77 -3.37 11.01 9.53
N MET A 78 -3.68 9.92 10.24
CA MET A 78 -3.37 9.82 11.67
C MET A 78 -1.86 9.75 11.91
N GLN A 79 -1.13 9.02 11.08
CA GLN A 79 0.32 8.92 11.17
C GLN A 79 1.00 10.28 10.95
N ILE A 80 0.57 11.05 9.95
CA ILE A 80 1.05 12.42 9.70
C ILE A 80 0.86 13.31 10.94
N LEU A 81 -0.33 13.25 11.54
CA LEU A 81 -0.66 14.08 12.71
C LEU A 81 0.10 13.64 13.97
N GLN A 82 0.30 12.35 14.16
CA GLN A 82 1.05 11.79 15.29
C GLN A 82 2.56 12.06 15.20
N LYS A 83 3.13 11.96 14.01
CA LYS A 83 4.55 12.28 13.77
C LYS A 83 4.84 13.78 13.85
N GLY A 84 3.82 14.60 13.76
CA GLY A 84 3.89 16.06 13.69
C GLY A 84 3.88 16.55 12.24
N HIS A 85 3.02 17.51 11.97
CA HIS A 85 2.82 18.13 10.66
C HIS A 85 2.97 19.63 10.78
N TYR A 86 4.18 20.15 10.53
CA TYR A 86 4.50 21.58 10.60
C TYR A 86 4.06 22.26 11.91
N GLY A 87 4.24 21.60 13.04
CA GLY A 87 3.86 22.10 14.36
C GLY A 87 2.36 21.99 14.70
N VAL A 88 1.55 21.46 13.81
CA VAL A 88 0.11 21.27 14.05
C VAL A 88 -0.10 20.21 15.13
N LYS A 89 -0.78 20.62 16.22
CA LYS A 89 -1.19 19.72 17.31
C LYS A 89 -2.69 19.85 17.51
N LEU A 90 -3.40 18.77 17.32
CA LEU A 90 -4.82 18.69 17.62
C LEU A 90 -5.02 18.54 19.12
N ASP A 91 -6.06 19.17 19.66
CA ASP A 91 -6.52 18.85 21.01
C ASP A 91 -7.05 17.41 21.07
N LYS A 92 -7.17 16.86 22.27
CA LYS A 92 -7.58 15.48 22.49
C LYS A 92 -8.94 15.17 21.87
N GLU A 93 -9.91 16.07 22.08
CA GLU A 93 -11.28 15.89 21.56
C GLU A 93 -11.31 15.89 20.03
N SER A 94 -10.55 16.80 19.39
CA SER A 94 -10.44 16.84 17.93
C SER A 94 -9.77 15.61 17.35
N MET A 95 -8.76 15.07 18.04
CA MET A 95 -8.10 13.83 17.64
C MET A 95 -9.05 12.64 17.77
N GLU A 96 -9.79 12.53 18.87
CA GLU A 96 -10.78 11.48 19.08
C GLU A 96 -11.92 11.55 18.04
N LYS A 97 -12.45 12.76 17.75
CA LYS A 97 -13.45 12.94 16.68
C LYS A 97 -12.95 12.49 15.32
N LEU A 98 -11.70 12.81 15.00
CA LEU A 98 -11.09 12.38 13.73
C LEU A 98 -10.93 10.85 13.66
N ALA A 99 -10.47 10.24 14.76
CA ALA A 99 -10.34 8.78 14.83
C ALA A 99 -11.71 8.11 14.69
N CYS A 100 -12.70 8.53 15.45
CA CYS A 100 -14.07 8.02 15.34
C CYS A 100 -14.63 8.18 13.92
N TRP A 101 -14.43 9.33 13.28
CA TRP A 101 -14.89 9.55 11.91
C TRP A 101 -14.27 8.55 10.93
N ILE A 102 -12.98 8.26 11.07
CA ILE A 102 -12.28 7.26 10.25
C ILE A 102 -12.81 5.86 10.55
N ASP A 103 -12.95 5.48 11.82
CA ASP A 103 -13.40 4.15 12.24
C ASP A 103 -14.86 3.87 11.83
N PHE A 104 -15.67 4.91 11.72
CA PHE A 104 -17.01 4.84 11.10
C PHE A 104 -16.99 4.87 9.56
N ASN A 105 -15.85 4.59 8.95
CA ASN A 105 -15.68 4.55 7.51
C ASN A 105 -15.84 5.94 6.84
N ALA A 106 -15.44 6.99 7.53
CA ALA A 106 -15.38 8.38 7.08
C ALA A 106 -16.66 8.84 6.33
N PRO A 107 -17.85 8.77 6.94
CA PRO A 107 -19.09 9.17 6.28
C PRO A 107 -19.08 10.66 5.96
N PHE A 108 -19.62 11.06 4.81
CA PHE A 108 -19.84 12.47 4.47
C PHE A 108 -21.21 12.95 4.92
N HIS A 109 -22.24 12.16 4.69
CA HIS A 109 -23.60 12.45 5.08
C HIS A 109 -23.92 11.79 6.42
N GLY A 110 -24.43 12.57 7.36
CA GLY A 110 -24.86 12.06 8.67
C GLY A 110 -26.19 11.33 8.60
N ARG A 111 -27.06 11.73 7.66
CA ARG A 111 -28.38 11.14 7.46
C ARG A 111 -28.61 10.81 6.00
N ARG A 112 -29.49 9.84 5.77
CA ARG A 112 -29.93 9.49 4.41
C ARG A 112 -30.68 10.63 3.74
N SER A 113 -31.41 11.45 4.50
CA SER A 113 -32.09 12.65 4.04
C SER A 113 -31.16 13.76 3.58
N ASP A 114 -29.90 13.75 4.03
CA ASP A 114 -28.89 14.72 3.62
C ASP A 114 -28.33 14.44 2.22
N ILE A 115 -28.65 13.27 1.65
CA ILE A 115 -28.24 12.88 0.31
C ILE A 115 -29.19 13.56 -0.69
N PRO A 116 -28.72 14.48 -1.54
CA PRO A 116 -29.56 15.17 -2.51
C PRO A 116 -30.31 14.16 -3.41
N LYS A 117 -31.61 14.37 -3.59
CA LYS A 117 -32.49 13.57 -4.46
C LYS A 117 -32.76 12.13 -3.98
N PHE A 118 -32.68 11.87 -2.72
CA PHE A 118 -33.16 10.62 -2.17
C PHE A 118 -34.69 10.73 -1.97
N GLU A 119 -35.45 10.45 -3.03
CA GLU A 119 -36.95 10.60 -3.07
C GLU A 119 -37.66 9.75 -2.01
N ASP A 120 -37.01 8.70 -1.51
CA ASP A 120 -37.56 7.77 -0.51
C ASP A 120 -37.09 8.03 0.93
N ALA A 121 -36.40 9.13 1.21
CA ALA A 121 -35.87 9.38 2.56
C ALA A 121 -36.98 9.57 3.57
N GLU A 122 -38.03 10.34 3.24
CA GLU A 122 -39.19 10.55 4.11
C GLU A 122 -39.94 9.25 4.36
N LYS A 123 -40.21 8.49 3.30
CA LYS A 123 -40.87 7.18 3.40
C LYS A 123 -40.03 6.17 4.20
N SER A 124 -38.73 6.21 4.12
CA SER A 124 -37.84 5.38 4.95
C SER A 124 -37.91 5.76 6.42
N ASN A 125 -38.06 7.04 6.73
CA ASN A 125 -38.26 7.49 8.11
C ASN A 125 -39.63 7.08 8.65
N GLU A 126 -40.68 7.22 7.85
CA GLU A 126 -42.04 6.77 8.22
C GLU A 126 -42.06 5.24 8.50
N LEU A 127 -41.39 4.43 7.67
CA LEU A 127 -41.26 3.00 7.87
C LEU A 127 -40.45 2.67 9.14
N ARG A 128 -39.40 3.44 9.41
CA ARG A 128 -38.59 3.28 10.63
C ARG A 128 -39.41 3.55 11.88
N GLU A 129 -40.23 4.61 11.91
CA GLU A 129 -41.13 4.89 13.03
C GLU A 129 -42.20 3.80 13.20
N LEU A 130 -42.77 3.34 12.10
CA LEU A 130 -43.71 2.22 12.12
C LEU A 130 -43.10 0.95 12.71
N TYR A 131 -41.88 0.60 12.30
CA TYR A 131 -41.19 -0.57 12.86
C TYR A 131 -40.82 -0.38 14.33
N ARG A 132 -40.48 0.84 14.73
CA ARG A 132 -40.23 1.17 16.13
C ARG A 132 -41.45 0.92 16.99
N GLU A 133 -42.62 1.38 16.55
CA GLU A 133 -43.88 1.13 17.22
C GLU A 133 -44.25 -0.35 17.29
N MET A 134 -44.02 -1.08 16.18
CA MET A 134 -44.34 -2.52 16.09
C MET A 134 -43.43 -3.41 16.95
N PHE A 135 -42.15 -3.06 17.09
CA PHE A 135 -41.12 -3.91 17.69
C PHE A 135 -40.54 -3.38 19.00
N GLY A 136 -41.08 -2.28 19.55
CA GLY A 136 -40.74 -1.81 20.89
C GLY A 136 -39.34 -1.23 21.04
N ALA A 137 -38.86 -0.47 20.07
CA ALA A 137 -37.60 0.23 20.17
C ALA A 137 -37.68 1.46 21.11
N PRO A 138 -36.53 2.06 21.53
CA PRO A 138 -36.50 3.23 22.42
C PRO A 138 -37.38 4.38 21.93
N GLU A 139 -37.95 5.16 22.84
CA GLU A 139 -38.88 6.25 22.54
C GLU A 139 -38.35 7.35 21.65
N SER A 140 -37.07 7.57 21.61
CA SER A 140 -36.43 8.58 20.74
C SER A 140 -35.46 7.94 19.77
N THR A 141 -35.82 7.97 18.50
CA THR A 141 -34.90 7.70 17.37
C THR A 141 -34.48 8.99 16.66
N ALA A 142 -34.81 10.14 17.22
CA ALA A 142 -34.37 11.41 16.67
C ALA A 142 -32.85 11.42 16.64
N GLU A 143 -32.30 11.42 15.43
CA GLU A 143 -30.88 11.61 15.23
C GLU A 143 -30.52 13.02 15.70
N TRP A 144 -29.93 13.08 16.89
CA TRP A 144 -29.42 14.34 17.38
C TRP A 144 -28.12 14.67 16.62
N LEU A 145 -28.17 15.69 15.82
CA LEU A 145 -26.98 16.29 15.24
C LEU A 145 -26.64 17.55 16.04
N PRO A 146 -25.45 17.61 16.63
CA PRO A 146 -25.01 18.84 17.27
C PRO A 146 -24.97 19.98 16.23
N GLU A 147 -25.38 21.18 16.62
CA GLU A 147 -25.23 22.34 15.78
C GLU A 147 -23.74 22.54 15.47
N ILE A 148 -23.40 22.56 14.18
CA ILE A 148 -22.03 22.85 13.76
C ILE A 148 -21.83 24.35 13.95
N PRO A 149 -20.86 24.78 14.78
CA PRO A 149 -20.56 26.21 14.95
C PRO A 149 -20.26 26.85 13.60
N GLN A 150 -21.02 27.86 13.21
CA GLN A 150 -20.84 28.50 11.90
C GLN A 150 -19.56 29.34 11.81
N ASN A 151 -19.02 29.76 12.96
CA ASN A 151 -17.83 30.59 13.06
C ASN A 151 -16.74 29.87 13.87
N ILE A 152 -15.97 29.01 13.21
CA ILE A 152 -14.78 28.42 13.83
C ILE A 152 -13.58 29.28 13.46
N GLU A 153 -12.97 29.93 14.45
CA GLU A 153 -11.72 30.65 14.23
C GLU A 153 -10.58 29.67 13.99
N PRO A 154 -9.86 29.78 12.87
CA PRO A 154 -8.71 28.91 12.58
C PRO A 154 -7.59 29.15 13.59
N VAL A 155 -7.06 28.08 14.14
CA VAL A 155 -5.85 28.14 14.97
C VAL A 155 -4.68 28.54 14.07
N ARG A 156 -3.96 29.56 14.42
CA ARG A 156 -2.72 29.97 13.78
C ARG A 156 -1.57 29.27 14.50
N PHE A 157 -0.83 28.48 13.77
CA PHE A 157 0.42 27.90 14.25
C PHE A 157 1.57 28.83 13.84
N GLU A 158 2.47 29.11 14.75
CA GLU A 158 3.77 29.60 14.36
C GLU A 158 4.43 28.49 13.55
N LYS A 159 4.80 28.79 12.31
CA LYS A 159 5.49 27.85 11.45
C LYS A 159 6.81 27.49 12.13
N GLU A 160 6.92 26.32 12.69
CA GLU A 160 8.23 25.73 12.86
C GLU A 160 8.88 25.71 11.48
N GLN A 161 10.03 26.34 11.35
CA GLN A 161 10.70 26.55 10.06
C GLN A 161 11.19 25.23 9.43
N LYS A 162 11.12 24.11 10.16
CA LYS A 162 11.52 22.79 9.66
C LYS A 162 10.44 21.76 9.98
N PRO A 163 10.16 20.82 9.05
CA PRO A 163 9.40 19.62 9.35
C PRO A 163 10.00 18.88 10.55
N LEU A 164 9.19 18.24 11.37
CA LEU A 164 9.66 17.49 12.54
C LEU A 164 10.67 16.38 12.15
N GLY A 165 10.54 15.85 10.92
CA GLY A 165 11.50 14.94 10.32
C GLY A 165 12.91 15.52 10.26
N ASP A 166 13.08 16.78 9.83
CA ASP A 166 14.38 17.44 9.78
C ASP A 166 14.98 17.66 11.17
N THR A 167 14.13 17.87 12.18
CA THR A 167 14.58 18.05 13.57
C THR A 167 15.03 16.74 14.21
N LEU A 168 14.39 15.63 13.88
CA LEU A 168 14.80 14.29 14.31
C LEU A 168 16.08 13.87 13.60
N LEU A 169 16.19 14.15 12.30
CA LEU A 169 17.37 13.90 11.50
C LEU A 169 18.58 14.77 11.94
N ALA A 170 18.35 16.02 12.33
CA ALA A 170 19.38 16.92 12.86
C ALA A 170 19.97 16.45 14.21
N LYS A 171 19.27 15.56 14.94
CA LYS A 171 19.79 14.93 16.16
C LYS A 171 20.52 13.61 15.87
N TRP A 172 20.47 13.14 14.64
CA TRP A 172 21.16 11.91 14.25
C TRP A 172 22.60 12.23 13.88
N PRO A 173 23.61 11.65 14.55
CA PRO A 173 25.01 12.04 14.36
C PRO A 173 25.56 11.78 12.96
N LEU A 174 24.82 11.07 12.11
CA LEU A 174 25.22 10.73 10.73
C LEU A 174 24.41 11.46 9.64
N TYR A 175 23.44 12.31 10.04
CA TYR A 175 22.63 13.06 9.10
C TYR A 175 22.80 14.55 9.32
N ASP A 176 23.55 15.20 8.46
CA ASP A 176 23.57 16.64 8.30
C ASP A 176 22.89 17.01 6.98
N PRO A 177 21.68 17.61 7.02
CA PRO A 177 20.98 18.03 5.80
C PRO A 177 21.74 19.15 5.07
N THR A 178 22.72 19.77 5.70
CA THR A 178 23.60 20.77 5.09
C THR A 178 24.87 20.16 4.54
N GLU A 179 25.23 18.95 4.94
CA GLU A 179 26.37 18.25 4.37
C GLU A 179 26.06 17.76 2.96
N LYS A 180 26.89 18.16 2.03
CA LYS A 180 26.86 17.69 0.65
C LYS A 180 27.23 16.21 0.49
N SER A 181 27.42 15.49 1.59
CA SER A 181 27.84 14.08 1.62
C SER A 181 26.86 13.16 0.88
N TYR A 182 25.56 13.42 0.96
CA TYR A 182 24.57 12.66 0.19
C TYR A 182 24.59 12.96 -1.31
N ALA A 183 24.96 14.18 -1.71
CA ALA A 183 25.10 14.54 -3.12
C ALA A 183 26.36 13.93 -3.77
N GLN A 184 27.30 13.48 -2.93
CA GLN A 184 28.55 12.84 -3.39
C GLN A 184 28.49 11.31 -3.29
N TRP A 185 27.38 10.73 -2.82
CA TRP A 185 27.20 9.30 -2.77
C TRP A 185 27.07 8.72 -4.18
N ASP A 186 28.22 8.28 -4.72
CA ASP A 186 28.26 7.68 -6.04
C ASP A 186 27.96 6.17 -5.94
N ASN A 187 26.73 5.81 -6.25
CA ASN A 187 26.29 4.43 -6.30
C ASN A 187 26.74 3.68 -7.57
N THR A 188 27.45 4.34 -8.49
CA THR A 188 27.84 3.73 -9.78
C THR A 188 28.76 2.54 -9.60
N GLN A 189 29.65 2.57 -8.60
CA GLN A 189 30.51 1.43 -8.27
C GLN A 189 29.72 0.17 -7.92
N TRP A 190 28.57 0.29 -7.29
CA TRP A 190 27.72 -0.83 -6.91
C TRP A 190 26.98 -1.43 -8.11
N LYS A 191 26.62 -0.64 -9.09
CA LYS A 191 26.04 -1.11 -10.35
C LYS A 191 27.01 -1.99 -11.13
N GLN A 192 28.32 -1.74 -11.02
CA GLN A 192 29.36 -2.52 -11.69
C GLN A 192 29.68 -3.84 -10.97
N LEU A 193 29.60 -3.88 -9.64
CA LEU A 193 29.94 -5.06 -8.85
C LEU A 193 28.99 -6.25 -9.05
N ALA A 194 27.75 -5.98 -9.44
CA ALA A 194 26.74 -7.03 -9.61
C ALA A 194 26.66 -7.64 -11.01
N LEU A 195 27.39 -7.08 -11.98
CA LEU A 195 27.41 -7.56 -13.37
C LEU A 195 28.21 -8.84 -13.60
N GLY A 196 28.75 -9.47 -12.56
CA GLY A 196 29.57 -10.67 -12.67
C GLY A 196 28.89 -11.92 -12.12
N ASN A 197 28.75 -12.95 -12.90
CA ASN A 197 28.64 -14.40 -12.71
C ASN A 197 28.32 -14.98 -11.30
N PHE A 198 27.67 -14.27 -10.39
CA PHE A 198 27.34 -14.75 -9.05
C PHE A 198 25.89 -15.23 -8.99
N GLN A 199 25.57 -16.23 -9.79
CA GLN A 199 24.30 -16.93 -9.74
C GLN A 199 24.49 -18.31 -9.09
N LYS A 200 23.57 -18.70 -8.23
CA LYS A 200 23.50 -20.03 -7.65
C LYS A 200 22.14 -20.64 -7.96
N SER A 201 22.13 -21.87 -8.50
CA SER A 201 20.90 -22.60 -8.77
C SER A 201 20.77 -23.76 -7.79
N ILE A 202 19.63 -23.85 -7.12
CA ILE A 202 19.35 -24.86 -6.10
C ILE A 202 18.22 -25.75 -6.58
N PRO A 203 18.45 -27.06 -6.78
CA PRO A 203 17.40 -27.97 -7.20
C PRO A 203 16.42 -28.25 -6.05
N LEU A 204 15.14 -28.07 -6.31
CA LEU A 204 14.04 -28.36 -5.36
C LEU A 204 13.40 -29.73 -5.62
N GLY A 205 13.77 -30.41 -6.68
CA GLY A 205 13.21 -31.68 -7.14
C GLY A 205 12.23 -31.48 -8.30
N ASN A 206 11.92 -32.57 -9.03
CA ASN A 206 10.96 -32.56 -10.14
C ASN A 206 11.26 -31.55 -11.26
N GLY A 207 12.53 -31.21 -11.49
CA GLY A 207 12.93 -30.18 -12.44
C GLY A 207 12.73 -28.73 -12.01
N ILE A 208 12.24 -28.52 -10.78
CA ILE A 208 12.06 -27.19 -10.19
C ILE A 208 13.41 -26.73 -9.60
N THR A 209 13.78 -25.48 -9.88
CA THR A 209 15.01 -24.86 -9.36
C THR A 209 14.69 -23.52 -8.70
N LEU A 210 15.50 -23.15 -7.72
CA LEU A 210 15.53 -21.81 -7.11
C LEU A 210 16.82 -21.12 -7.54
N GLU A 211 16.70 -19.97 -8.17
CA GLU A 211 17.83 -19.15 -8.58
C GLU A 211 18.12 -18.04 -7.55
N LEU A 212 19.37 -17.91 -7.16
CA LEU A 212 19.85 -16.90 -6.24
C LEU A 212 20.90 -16.03 -6.90
N VAL A 213 20.91 -14.75 -6.53
CA VAL A 213 21.90 -13.76 -6.94
C VAL A 213 22.65 -13.27 -5.70
N LYS A 214 23.96 -13.08 -5.81
CA LYS A 214 24.77 -12.54 -4.71
C LYS A 214 24.65 -11.02 -4.66
N ILE A 215 24.17 -10.51 -3.53
CA ILE A 215 24.00 -9.09 -3.26
C ILE A 215 25.22 -8.62 -2.48
N PRO A 216 25.89 -7.52 -2.92
CA PRO A 216 27.09 -7.03 -2.25
C PRO A 216 26.79 -6.42 -0.87
N ALA A 217 27.80 -6.42 0.00
CA ALA A 217 27.82 -5.57 1.19
C ALA A 217 27.95 -4.10 0.76
N GLY A 218 27.51 -3.19 1.63
CA GLY A 218 27.62 -1.75 1.37
C GLY A 218 26.73 -0.94 2.28
N SER A 219 26.57 0.33 1.96
CA SER A 219 25.72 1.24 2.72
C SER A 219 24.84 2.04 1.79
N PHE A 220 23.67 2.44 2.27
CA PHE A 220 22.72 3.23 1.50
C PHE A 220 21.85 4.10 2.42
N ILE A 221 21.19 5.08 1.82
CA ILE A 221 20.17 5.87 2.50
C ILE A 221 18.85 5.14 2.37
N MET A 222 18.35 4.65 3.50
CA MET A 222 17.04 3.96 3.60
C MET A 222 15.92 4.95 3.88
N GLY A 223 14.79 4.76 3.21
CA GLY A 223 13.63 5.64 3.32
C GLY A 223 13.55 6.72 2.25
N SER A 224 12.56 7.58 2.35
CA SER A 224 12.37 8.73 1.45
C SER A 224 11.57 9.86 2.13
N ASP A 225 11.47 11.01 1.45
CA ASP A 225 10.69 12.17 1.91
C ASP A 225 9.23 12.12 1.41
N ARG A 226 8.77 10.99 0.84
CA ARG A 226 7.45 10.88 0.19
C ARG A 226 6.33 10.52 1.13
N HIS A 227 6.60 9.60 2.04
CA HIS A 227 5.61 9.12 2.99
C HIS A 227 6.07 9.32 4.44
N PRO A 228 5.15 9.64 5.36
CA PRO A 228 5.49 9.86 6.76
C PRO A 228 6.17 8.66 7.44
N ASP A 229 5.82 7.45 7.04
CA ASP A 229 6.38 6.22 7.62
C ASP A 229 7.70 5.77 6.98
N GLU A 230 8.16 6.48 5.95
CA GLU A 230 9.48 6.34 5.34
C GLU A 230 10.51 7.32 5.96
N LEU A 231 10.08 8.13 6.92
CA LEU A 231 10.88 9.14 7.60
C LEU A 231 11.14 8.79 9.07
N PRO A 232 12.25 9.25 9.62
CA PRO A 232 13.37 9.94 8.96
C PRO A 232 14.23 8.97 8.15
N LYS A 233 14.82 9.47 7.06
CA LYS A 233 15.84 8.72 6.30
C LYS A 233 17.04 8.44 7.20
N THR A 234 17.69 7.30 6.98
CA THR A 234 18.90 6.93 7.73
C THR A 234 19.88 6.17 6.85
N ILE A 235 21.18 6.28 7.17
CA ILE A 235 22.18 5.43 6.56
C ILE A 235 22.12 4.06 7.19
N VAL A 236 21.98 3.04 6.37
CA VAL A 236 21.98 1.64 6.79
C VAL A 236 23.18 0.93 6.19
N GLN A 237 23.89 0.20 7.03
CA GLN A 237 25.02 -0.63 6.65
C GLN A 237 24.57 -2.06 6.43
N VAL A 238 24.87 -2.63 5.28
CA VAL A 238 24.76 -4.07 5.00
C VAL A 238 26.15 -4.67 5.12
N ASP A 239 26.47 -5.21 6.28
CA ASP A 239 27.85 -5.57 6.65
C ASP A 239 28.45 -6.72 5.83
N LYS A 240 27.61 -7.68 5.44
CA LYS A 240 28.04 -8.87 4.71
C LYS A 240 27.25 -9.05 3.43
N PRO A 241 27.90 -9.54 2.36
CA PRO A 241 27.15 -9.97 1.18
C PRO A 241 26.22 -11.14 1.54
N PHE A 242 25.09 -11.21 0.84
CA PHE A 242 24.12 -12.28 1.01
C PHE A 242 23.57 -12.71 -0.36
N TRP A 243 22.93 -13.85 -0.39
CA TRP A 243 22.23 -14.32 -1.58
C TRP A 243 20.75 -14.01 -1.47
N MET A 244 20.14 -13.58 -2.55
CA MET A 244 18.70 -13.28 -2.62
C MET A 244 18.07 -14.01 -3.79
N GLY A 245 16.85 -14.48 -3.61
CA GLY A 245 16.03 -15.05 -4.68
C GLY A 245 15.96 -14.08 -5.86
N ARG A 246 16.36 -14.58 -7.04
CA ARG A 246 16.36 -13.80 -8.28
C ARG A 246 14.95 -13.30 -8.63
N PHE A 247 13.96 -14.10 -8.26
CA PHE A 247 12.53 -13.89 -8.44
C PHE A 247 11.79 -14.03 -7.11
N GLU A 248 10.53 -13.64 -7.10
CA GLU A 248 9.58 -14.08 -6.07
C GLU A 248 9.46 -15.61 -6.10
N ILE A 249 9.11 -16.23 -4.99
CA ILE A 249 8.85 -17.67 -4.93
C ILE A 249 7.60 -17.99 -5.76
N THR A 250 7.76 -18.88 -6.74
CA THR A 250 6.68 -19.27 -7.65
C THR A 250 5.74 -20.31 -7.03
N ASN A 251 4.55 -20.45 -7.62
CA ASN A 251 3.62 -21.53 -7.27
C ASN A 251 4.27 -22.91 -7.37
N ALA A 252 5.07 -23.16 -8.41
CA ALA A 252 5.78 -24.43 -8.57
C ALA A 252 6.78 -24.66 -7.44
N GLN A 253 7.55 -23.64 -7.07
CA GLN A 253 8.53 -23.72 -5.99
C GLN A 253 7.86 -23.89 -4.62
N PHE A 254 6.78 -23.15 -4.35
CA PHE A 254 6.08 -23.29 -3.08
C PHE A 254 5.37 -24.65 -2.95
N ARG A 255 4.82 -25.19 -4.04
CA ARG A 255 4.22 -26.54 -4.07
C ARG A 255 5.23 -27.67 -3.89
N ALA A 256 6.51 -27.44 -4.13
CA ALA A 256 7.54 -28.41 -3.77
C ALA A 256 7.64 -28.64 -2.25
N TYR A 257 7.25 -27.62 -1.47
CA TYR A 257 7.12 -27.66 -0.01
C TYR A 257 5.70 -28.09 0.42
N ASN A 258 4.68 -27.38 -0.07
CA ASN A 258 3.27 -27.62 0.25
C ASN A 258 2.47 -27.94 -1.02
N PRO A 259 2.34 -29.21 -1.41
CA PRO A 259 1.63 -29.59 -2.64
C PRO A 259 0.15 -29.16 -2.69
N ALA A 260 -0.47 -28.91 -1.54
CA ALA A 260 -1.85 -28.48 -1.43
C ALA A 260 -2.04 -26.97 -1.60
N HIS A 261 -0.96 -26.20 -1.77
CA HIS A 261 -1.05 -24.76 -1.92
C HIS A 261 -1.87 -24.35 -3.14
N ASP A 262 -2.78 -23.43 -2.92
CA ASP A 262 -3.66 -22.85 -3.92
C ASP A 262 -3.68 -21.31 -3.79
N SER A 263 -3.05 -20.62 -4.74
CA SER A 263 -3.09 -19.16 -4.85
C SER A 263 -4.47 -18.64 -5.29
N ARG A 264 -5.40 -19.55 -5.61
CA ARG A 264 -6.77 -19.30 -6.03
C ARG A 264 -6.87 -18.50 -7.33
N ASP A 265 -8.08 -18.09 -7.62
CA ASP A 265 -8.37 -17.15 -8.68
C ASP A 265 -8.57 -15.75 -8.08
N GLU A 266 -8.17 -14.72 -8.80
CA GLU A 266 -8.61 -13.37 -8.49
C GLU A 266 -10.03 -13.16 -9.00
N HIS A 267 -10.84 -12.45 -8.22
CA HIS A 267 -12.25 -12.40 -8.49
C HIS A 267 -12.58 -11.60 -9.74
N ARG A 268 -13.21 -12.29 -10.67
CA ARG A 268 -13.95 -11.61 -11.74
C ARG A 268 -15.27 -11.15 -11.19
N HIS A 269 -15.67 -9.94 -11.53
CA HIS A 269 -16.99 -9.42 -11.13
C HIS A 269 -18.10 -10.44 -11.47
N GLY A 270 -18.89 -10.85 -10.48
CA GLY A 270 -19.90 -11.89 -10.63
C GLY A 270 -19.46 -13.31 -10.26
N TYR A 271 -18.29 -13.51 -9.62
CA TYR A 271 -17.83 -14.82 -9.13
C TYR A 271 -18.87 -15.49 -8.24
N GLN A 272 -19.56 -14.73 -7.41
CA GLN A 272 -20.65 -15.19 -6.54
C GLN A 272 -21.82 -15.82 -7.31
N PHE A 273 -21.90 -15.61 -8.61
CA PHE A 273 -22.87 -16.22 -9.52
C PHE A 273 -22.25 -17.34 -10.35
N GLY A 274 -21.15 -17.92 -9.91
CA GLY A 274 -20.47 -19.05 -10.55
C GLY A 274 -19.57 -18.70 -11.73
N ARG A 275 -19.22 -17.41 -11.93
CA ARG A 275 -18.23 -17.06 -12.96
C ARG A 275 -16.82 -17.38 -12.46
N LYS A 276 -16.05 -18.07 -13.31
CA LYS A 276 -14.64 -18.38 -13.03
C LYS A 276 -13.84 -17.07 -12.96
N GLY A 277 -12.99 -16.94 -11.94
CA GLY A 277 -12.06 -15.84 -11.77
C GLY A 277 -10.86 -15.87 -12.71
N TYR A 278 -9.89 -15.01 -12.48
CA TYR A 278 -8.59 -14.99 -13.16
C TYR A 278 -7.60 -15.81 -12.34
N SER A 279 -7.04 -16.85 -12.93
CA SER A 279 -6.20 -17.78 -12.18
C SER A 279 -4.86 -17.16 -11.77
N MET A 280 -4.53 -17.30 -10.48
CA MET A 280 -3.25 -16.94 -9.89
C MET A 280 -2.34 -18.18 -9.70
N ASN A 281 -2.71 -19.31 -10.30
CA ASN A 281 -2.14 -20.62 -10.02
C ASN A 281 -1.18 -21.15 -11.08
N HIS A 282 -0.81 -20.34 -12.08
CA HIS A 282 0.19 -20.77 -13.07
C HIS A 282 1.50 -21.12 -12.35
N PRO A 283 2.18 -22.20 -12.74
CA PRO A 283 3.41 -22.64 -12.06
C PRO A 283 4.46 -21.54 -11.88
N ASP A 284 4.62 -20.68 -12.87
CA ASP A 284 5.63 -19.61 -12.91
C ASP A 284 5.12 -18.26 -12.37
N GLN A 285 3.84 -18.14 -11.99
CA GLN A 285 3.37 -16.96 -11.25
C GLN A 285 3.85 -16.99 -9.80
N PRO A 286 4.05 -15.83 -9.15
CA PRO A 286 4.34 -15.77 -7.72
C PRO A 286 3.29 -16.52 -6.90
N ALA A 287 3.72 -17.25 -5.90
CA ALA A 287 2.84 -17.83 -4.92
C ALA A 287 2.34 -16.73 -3.98
N VAL A 288 1.02 -16.58 -3.89
CA VAL A 288 0.34 -15.58 -3.06
C VAL A 288 -0.62 -16.23 -2.08
N ARG A 289 -1.29 -15.43 -1.23
CA ARG A 289 -2.15 -15.94 -0.16
C ARG A 289 -1.38 -16.84 0.82
N ILE A 290 -0.15 -16.45 1.08
CA ILE A 290 0.78 -17.08 2.01
C ILE A 290 0.93 -16.14 3.20
N SER A 291 0.69 -16.63 4.41
CA SER A 291 0.97 -15.88 5.63
C SER A 291 2.47 -15.74 5.85
N TRP A 292 2.88 -14.76 6.66
CA TRP A 292 4.30 -14.60 7.03
C TRP A 292 4.87 -15.87 7.66
N GLN A 293 4.09 -16.53 8.53
CA GLN A 293 4.53 -17.78 9.15
C GLN A 293 4.76 -18.90 8.12
N GLU A 294 3.85 -19.06 7.15
CA GLU A 294 4.04 -20.05 6.08
C GLU A 294 5.26 -19.75 5.19
N ALA A 295 5.56 -18.46 4.97
CA ALA A 295 6.77 -18.07 4.26
C ALA A 295 8.04 -18.40 5.06
N MET A 296 8.04 -18.20 6.39
CA MET A 296 9.13 -18.62 7.28
C MET A 296 9.25 -20.14 7.37
N ASP A 297 8.15 -20.88 7.40
CA ASP A 297 8.15 -22.34 7.37
C ASP A 297 8.74 -22.89 6.07
N TYR A 298 8.46 -22.23 4.93
CA TYR A 298 9.12 -22.52 3.66
C TYR A 298 10.64 -22.29 3.75
N CYS A 299 11.08 -21.17 4.32
CA CYS A 299 12.50 -20.89 4.53
C CYS A 299 13.17 -21.96 5.41
N LYS A 300 12.49 -22.40 6.45
CA LYS A 300 12.96 -23.49 7.33
C LYS A 300 13.08 -24.80 6.57
N TRP A 301 12.04 -25.20 5.84
CA TRP A 301 12.08 -26.40 4.99
C TRP A 301 13.22 -26.35 3.96
N LEU A 302 13.41 -25.18 3.34
CA LEU A 302 14.48 -24.98 2.35
C LEU A 302 15.86 -25.11 3.01
N SER A 303 16.02 -24.61 4.23
CA SER A 303 17.25 -24.74 5.02
C SER A 303 17.55 -26.20 5.37
N GLU A 304 16.56 -26.93 5.84
CA GLU A 304 16.68 -28.37 6.17
C GLU A 304 17.00 -29.20 4.92
N LYS A 305 16.36 -28.89 3.79
CA LYS A 305 16.58 -29.61 2.52
C LYS A 305 17.97 -29.39 1.94
N THR A 306 18.54 -28.23 2.11
CA THR A 306 19.78 -27.82 1.43
C THR A 306 21.00 -27.80 2.32
N GLY A 307 20.83 -27.80 3.65
CA GLY A 307 21.89 -27.58 4.64
C GLY A 307 22.40 -26.13 4.66
N MET A 308 21.74 -25.20 3.97
CA MET A 308 22.07 -23.77 3.92
C MET A 308 21.08 -22.98 4.75
N LYS A 309 21.44 -21.79 5.21
CA LYS A 309 20.59 -20.97 6.08
C LYS A 309 19.75 -19.98 5.27
N PHE A 310 18.44 -20.26 5.14
CA PHE A 310 17.48 -19.42 4.46
C PHE A 310 16.56 -18.67 5.43
N SER A 311 16.15 -17.47 5.03
CA SER A 311 15.18 -16.63 5.73
C SER A 311 14.45 -15.72 4.75
N LEU A 312 13.46 -14.98 5.24
CA LEU A 312 12.99 -13.78 4.56
C LEU A 312 14.05 -12.68 4.65
N PRO A 313 14.14 -11.76 3.65
CA PRO A 313 15.00 -10.60 3.74
C PRO A 313 14.56 -9.69 4.90
N THR A 314 15.49 -9.07 5.59
CA THR A 314 15.15 -7.91 6.40
C THR A 314 14.66 -6.78 5.50
N GLU A 315 13.91 -5.84 6.06
CA GLU A 315 13.44 -4.67 5.32
C GLU A 315 14.59 -3.90 4.67
N ALA A 316 15.72 -3.79 5.38
CA ALA A 316 16.92 -3.13 4.86
C ALA A 316 17.58 -3.93 3.71
N GLN A 317 17.71 -5.25 3.84
CA GLN A 317 18.23 -6.10 2.77
C GLN A 317 17.36 -5.99 1.51
N TRP A 318 16.04 -5.95 1.69
CA TRP A 318 15.12 -5.84 0.58
C TRP A 318 15.27 -4.49 -0.15
N GLU A 319 15.27 -3.36 0.60
CA GLU A 319 15.40 -2.02 -0.01
C GLU A 319 16.77 -1.83 -0.67
N TRP A 320 17.85 -2.31 -0.03
CA TRP A 320 19.19 -2.31 -0.62
C TRP A 320 19.25 -3.03 -1.96
N ALA A 321 18.70 -4.25 -2.00
CA ALA A 321 18.66 -5.07 -3.20
C ALA A 321 17.75 -4.47 -4.29
N CYS A 322 16.62 -3.87 -3.91
CA CYS A 322 15.70 -3.19 -4.81
C CYS A 322 16.37 -1.99 -5.49
N ARG A 323 17.02 -1.15 -4.71
CA ARG A 323 17.72 0.04 -5.23
C ARG A 323 18.86 -0.29 -6.17
N ALA A 324 19.56 -1.38 -5.92
CA ALA A 324 20.70 -1.79 -6.74
C ALA A 324 21.66 -0.65 -7.09
N GLY A 325 21.94 0.21 -6.10
CA GLY A 325 22.79 1.39 -6.25
C GLY A 325 22.09 2.64 -6.77
N SER A 326 20.76 2.69 -6.92
CA SER A 326 20.02 3.91 -7.26
C SER A 326 19.56 4.66 -5.99
N ASP A 327 19.50 5.97 -6.09
CA ASP A 327 18.90 6.88 -5.09
C ASP A 327 17.51 7.37 -5.51
N THR A 328 17.07 7.01 -6.72
CA THR A 328 15.76 7.34 -7.27
C THR A 328 14.63 6.49 -6.65
N PRO A 329 13.35 6.91 -6.79
CA PRO A 329 12.20 6.14 -6.30
C PRO A 329 12.16 4.70 -6.80
N PHE A 330 12.51 4.52 -8.07
CA PHE A 330 12.64 3.21 -8.71
C PHE A 330 14.09 3.03 -9.17
N TRP A 331 14.56 1.80 -9.23
CA TRP A 331 15.91 1.55 -9.74
C TRP A 331 16.08 2.00 -11.20
N TYR A 332 14.97 2.13 -11.94
CA TYR A 332 14.94 2.56 -13.34
C TYR A 332 14.63 4.06 -13.54
N GLY A 333 14.40 4.83 -12.47
CA GLY A 333 14.18 6.27 -12.58
C GLY A 333 13.31 6.91 -11.51
N ASP A 334 12.82 8.10 -11.82
CA ASP A 334 11.96 8.88 -10.94
C ASP A 334 10.47 8.53 -11.11
N MET A 335 9.59 9.30 -10.45
CA MET A 335 8.14 9.07 -10.46
C MET A 335 7.47 9.27 -11.83
N SER A 336 8.16 9.86 -12.78
CA SER A 336 7.69 10.08 -14.16
C SER A 336 8.21 9.02 -15.15
N ALA A 337 9.02 8.08 -14.68
CA ALA A 337 9.59 7.04 -15.51
C ALA A 337 8.51 6.11 -16.09
N ASP A 338 8.67 5.76 -17.37
CA ASP A 338 7.86 4.73 -18.00
C ASP A 338 8.18 3.36 -17.40
N PHE A 339 7.26 2.84 -16.59
CA PHE A 339 7.44 1.56 -15.92
C PHE A 339 7.08 0.35 -16.79
N SER A 340 6.46 0.56 -17.94
CA SER A 340 5.83 -0.53 -18.73
C SER A 340 6.76 -1.69 -19.11
N ARG A 341 8.07 -1.45 -19.12
CA ARG A 341 9.09 -2.47 -19.38
C ARG A 341 9.71 -3.06 -18.12
N TYR A 342 9.51 -2.45 -16.98
CA TYR A 342 10.27 -2.68 -15.75
C TYR A 342 9.45 -3.29 -14.63
N ALA A 343 8.12 -3.11 -14.66
CA ALA A 343 7.27 -3.48 -13.54
C ALA A 343 5.84 -3.80 -14.01
N ASN A 344 5.22 -4.76 -13.34
CA ASN A 344 3.78 -5.04 -13.43
C ASN A 344 3.04 -4.23 -12.37
N LEU A 345 2.38 -3.15 -12.76
CA LEU A 345 1.71 -2.21 -11.86
C LEU A 345 0.26 -2.00 -12.26
N GLY A 346 -0.50 -1.36 -11.38
CA GLY A 346 -1.87 -0.94 -11.66
C GLY A 346 -1.93 0.11 -12.76
N ASP A 347 -2.00 -0.32 -13.98
CA ASP A 347 -1.99 0.48 -15.21
C ASP A 347 -3.38 0.62 -15.85
N ILE A 348 -3.43 1.03 -17.12
CA ILE A 348 -4.68 1.22 -17.86
C ILE A 348 -5.49 -0.08 -18.00
N LYS A 349 -4.85 -1.25 -17.97
CA LYS A 349 -5.54 -2.54 -18.05
C LYS A 349 -6.33 -2.89 -16.80
N LEU A 350 -5.97 -2.36 -15.66
CA LEU A 350 -6.74 -2.55 -14.43
C LEU A 350 -8.17 -1.97 -14.57
N LYS A 351 -8.37 -1.07 -15.53
CA LYS A 351 -9.71 -0.64 -15.95
C LYS A 351 -10.60 -1.79 -16.39
N GLU A 352 -10.04 -2.80 -17.03
CA GLU A 352 -10.79 -3.98 -17.49
C GLU A 352 -11.22 -4.84 -16.32
N PHE A 353 -10.40 -4.94 -15.29
CA PHE A 353 -10.72 -5.63 -14.04
C PHE A 353 -11.88 -4.96 -13.32
N ALA A 354 -11.82 -3.65 -13.13
CA ALA A 354 -12.84 -2.87 -12.44
C ALA A 354 -14.13 -2.68 -13.26
N ALA A 355 -14.04 -2.77 -14.58
CA ALA A 355 -15.17 -2.54 -15.49
C ALA A 355 -16.13 -3.73 -15.62
N CYS A 356 -15.77 -4.89 -15.10
CA CYS A 356 -16.64 -6.07 -15.12
C CYS A 356 -17.71 -5.98 -14.05
N THR A 357 -18.82 -5.25 -14.29
CA THR A 357 -19.91 -5.21 -13.30
C THR A 357 -20.92 -6.34 -13.47
N ALA A 358 -21.46 -6.80 -12.32
CA ALA A 358 -22.46 -7.85 -12.24
C ALA A 358 -23.82 -7.51 -12.92
N TYR A 359 -24.02 -6.27 -13.30
CA TYR A 359 -25.33 -5.81 -13.81
C TYR A 359 -25.58 -6.12 -15.27
N LYS A 360 -24.61 -6.61 -16.00
CA LYS A 360 -24.86 -7.16 -17.32
C LYS A 360 -24.58 -8.65 -17.30
N PHE A 361 -25.61 -9.42 -17.17
CA PHE A 361 -25.68 -10.79 -17.66
C PHE A 361 -25.36 -10.87 -19.18
N TYR A 362 -24.94 -9.76 -19.78
CA TYR A 362 -24.73 -9.53 -21.21
C TYR A 362 -23.33 -8.95 -21.45
N GLU A 363 -22.70 -9.45 -22.40
CA GLU A 363 -21.36 -9.39 -22.97
C GLU A 363 -20.62 -8.03 -23.06
N SER A 364 -21.08 -6.95 -22.51
CA SER A 364 -20.34 -5.68 -22.58
C SER A 364 -19.74 -5.30 -21.23
N ALA A 365 -18.43 -5.19 -21.21
CA ALA A 365 -17.68 -4.56 -20.13
C ALA A 365 -18.24 -3.17 -19.86
N MET A 366 -18.56 -2.87 -18.58
CA MET A 366 -18.85 -1.49 -18.21
C MET A 366 -17.53 -0.74 -18.15
N VAL A 367 -17.40 0.20 -19.04
CA VAL A 367 -16.27 1.13 -19.00
C VAL A 367 -16.55 2.12 -17.88
N ILE A 368 -15.69 2.15 -16.88
CA ILE A 368 -15.66 3.27 -15.94
C ILE A 368 -15.08 4.44 -16.70
N GLU A 369 -15.98 5.26 -17.24
CA GLU A 369 -15.61 6.54 -17.82
C GLU A 369 -15.28 7.47 -16.65
N ASN A 370 -14.08 7.98 -16.63
CA ASN A 370 -13.63 8.91 -15.61
C ASN A 370 -13.40 8.31 -14.22
N PRO A 371 -12.29 7.63 -14.00
CA PRO A 371 -11.85 7.47 -12.62
C PRO A 371 -11.68 8.87 -12.05
N ASN A 372 -12.25 9.03 -10.92
CA ASN A 372 -12.24 10.30 -10.25
C ASN A 372 -10.78 10.73 -9.95
N LYS A 373 -10.42 11.92 -10.39
CA LYS A 373 -9.13 12.55 -10.09
C LYS A 373 -8.86 12.75 -8.59
N TYR A 374 -9.89 12.59 -7.75
CA TYR A 374 -9.82 12.75 -6.30
C TYR A 374 -9.77 11.43 -5.54
N ASP A 375 -9.95 10.30 -6.22
CA ASP A 375 -10.09 9.00 -5.56
C ASP A 375 -9.09 7.98 -6.08
N ASP A 376 -8.54 7.18 -5.18
CA ASP A 376 -7.62 6.08 -5.46
C ASP A 376 -8.30 4.71 -5.42
N TRP A 377 -9.62 4.66 -5.44
CA TRP A 377 -10.31 3.40 -5.30
C TRP A 377 -10.08 2.41 -6.47
N ILE A 378 -9.65 2.91 -7.63
CA ILE A 378 -9.04 2.09 -8.67
C ILE A 378 -7.58 2.49 -8.79
N PRO A 379 -6.66 1.75 -8.16
CA PRO A 379 -5.24 2.04 -8.25
C PRO A 379 -4.76 1.75 -9.67
N ARG A 380 -4.48 2.81 -10.46
CA ARG A 380 -3.96 2.68 -11.82
C ARG A 380 -3.23 3.93 -12.27
N ASP A 381 -2.26 3.73 -13.13
CA ASP A 381 -1.72 4.76 -14.01
C ASP A 381 -2.44 4.68 -15.36
N THR A 382 -2.89 5.81 -15.89
CA THR A 382 -3.59 5.86 -17.19
C THR A 382 -2.65 6.18 -18.35
N THR A 383 -1.38 6.41 -18.09
CA THR A 383 -0.38 6.83 -19.07
C THR A 383 0.25 5.63 -19.76
N TYR A 384 0.52 4.57 -19.00
CA TYR A 384 1.28 3.42 -19.47
C TYR A 384 0.45 2.14 -19.50
N ASN A 385 0.98 1.14 -20.23
CA ASN A 385 0.44 -0.20 -20.31
C ASN A 385 1.61 -1.19 -20.30
N ASP A 386 1.80 -1.89 -19.20
CA ASP A 386 2.86 -2.87 -19.04
C ASP A 386 2.55 -4.22 -19.68
N GLY A 387 1.33 -4.40 -20.17
CA GLY A 387 0.86 -5.62 -20.82
C GLY A 387 0.43 -6.71 -19.83
N GLY A 388 0.63 -6.53 -18.53
CA GLY A 388 0.11 -7.38 -17.46
C GLY A 388 -1.35 -7.05 -17.12
N PHE A 389 -1.99 -7.91 -16.34
CA PHE A 389 -3.37 -7.69 -15.91
C PHE A 389 -3.57 -8.04 -14.43
N ILE A 390 -3.05 -9.18 -14.02
CA ILE A 390 -2.91 -9.66 -12.64
C ILE A 390 -1.44 -9.99 -12.43
N SER A 391 -1.08 -10.75 -11.40
CA SER A 391 0.31 -11.21 -11.30
C SER A 391 0.72 -11.98 -12.56
N GLU A 392 1.88 -11.65 -13.08
CA GLU A 392 2.45 -12.27 -14.27
C GLU A 392 3.51 -13.32 -13.88
N PRO A 393 3.87 -14.23 -14.78
CA PRO A 393 5.02 -15.10 -14.57
C PRO A 393 6.27 -14.31 -14.21
N VAL A 394 7.01 -14.77 -13.21
CA VAL A 394 8.21 -14.08 -12.72
C VAL A 394 9.25 -13.91 -13.83
N GLY A 395 9.98 -12.80 -13.81
CA GLY A 395 11.02 -12.52 -14.79
C GLY A 395 10.53 -12.02 -16.15
N ARG A 396 9.28 -11.67 -16.28
CA ARG A 396 8.73 -11.09 -17.51
C ARG A 396 9.29 -9.70 -17.82
N TYR A 397 9.58 -8.92 -16.80
CA TYR A 397 10.04 -7.54 -16.91
C TYR A 397 11.56 -7.43 -16.82
N VAL A 398 12.09 -6.25 -17.11
CA VAL A 398 13.54 -6.02 -17.11
C VAL A 398 14.07 -6.07 -15.67
N ARG A 399 15.12 -6.85 -15.47
CA ARG A 399 15.84 -6.98 -14.20
C ARG A 399 16.53 -5.70 -13.78
N ASN A 400 16.73 -5.51 -12.49
CA ASN A 400 17.53 -4.43 -11.97
C ASN A 400 19.04 -4.65 -12.24
N PRO A 401 19.92 -3.65 -11.99
CA PRO A 401 21.37 -3.79 -12.22
C PRO A 401 22.04 -4.94 -11.47
N TRP A 402 21.40 -5.49 -10.41
CA TRP A 402 21.91 -6.63 -9.64
C TRP A 402 21.25 -7.96 -10.02
N ASP A 403 20.66 -8.03 -11.21
CA ASP A 403 20.04 -9.23 -11.78
C ASP A 403 18.82 -9.76 -11.01
N LEU A 404 18.13 -8.90 -10.26
CA LEU A 404 16.88 -9.18 -9.60
C LEU A 404 15.71 -8.71 -10.45
N PHE A 405 14.68 -9.54 -10.54
CA PHE A 405 13.45 -9.26 -11.27
C PHE A 405 12.33 -8.88 -10.32
N ASP A 406 11.35 -8.16 -10.85
CA ASP A 406 10.06 -7.89 -10.22
C ASP A 406 10.18 -7.20 -8.83
N MET A 407 11.27 -6.43 -8.62
CA MET A 407 11.48 -5.67 -7.38
C MET A 407 10.48 -4.51 -7.21
N HIS A 408 9.77 -4.14 -8.26
CA HIS A 408 8.68 -3.19 -8.27
C HIS A 408 7.47 -3.84 -8.93
N GLY A 409 6.34 -3.88 -8.23
CA GLY A 409 5.11 -4.45 -8.77
C GLY A 409 5.05 -5.98 -8.67
N ASN A 410 4.28 -6.59 -9.51
CA ASN A 410 3.88 -7.98 -9.57
C ASN A 410 3.18 -8.43 -8.28
N VAL A 411 3.89 -8.76 -7.20
CA VAL A 411 3.30 -8.99 -5.89
C VAL A 411 4.10 -8.31 -4.78
N TRP A 412 3.42 -7.88 -3.72
CA TRP A 412 4.06 -7.48 -2.47
C TRP A 412 4.87 -8.64 -1.89
N GLU A 413 5.96 -8.33 -1.22
CA GLU A 413 6.85 -9.32 -0.67
C GLU A 413 6.99 -9.19 0.84
N TRP A 414 6.75 -10.29 1.56
CA TRP A 414 7.01 -10.37 2.99
C TRP A 414 8.50 -10.13 3.28
N THR A 415 8.76 -9.36 4.32
CA THR A 415 10.09 -9.23 4.93
C THR A 415 10.11 -9.86 6.32
N LEU A 416 11.29 -10.11 6.85
CA LEU A 416 11.50 -10.58 8.22
C LEU A 416 11.07 -9.51 9.23
N SER A 417 11.19 -8.22 8.86
CA SER A 417 11.13 -7.11 9.80
C SER A 417 9.72 -6.81 10.28
N SER A 418 9.58 -6.59 11.58
CA SER A 418 8.38 -6.02 12.20
C SER A 418 8.17 -4.58 11.72
N TYR A 419 6.90 -4.19 11.55
CA TYR A 419 6.56 -2.82 11.19
C TYR A 419 6.72 -1.90 12.40
N LEU A 420 7.90 -1.30 12.50
CA LEU A 420 8.24 -0.31 13.52
C LEU A 420 8.51 1.06 12.86
N PRO A 421 8.34 2.17 13.59
CA PRO A 421 8.66 3.50 13.08
C PRO A 421 10.13 3.63 12.66
N TYR A 422 10.40 4.50 11.69
CA TYR A 422 11.75 4.93 11.38
C TYR A 422 12.25 5.97 12.40
N PRO A 423 13.57 6.17 12.58
CA PRO A 423 14.65 5.66 11.74
C PRO A 423 14.80 4.15 11.82
N TYR A 424 15.22 3.53 10.72
CA TYR A 424 15.54 2.10 10.75
C TYR A 424 16.71 1.84 11.70
N ASN A 425 16.54 0.85 12.57
CA ASN A 425 17.59 0.40 13.49
C ASN A 425 17.53 -1.13 13.58
N GLU A 426 18.57 -1.82 13.11
CA GLU A 426 18.62 -3.27 13.11
C GLU A 426 18.65 -3.90 14.51
N ASN A 427 19.04 -3.10 15.54
CA ASN A 427 19.19 -3.53 16.93
C ASN A 427 17.98 -3.22 17.82
N ASP A 428 16.83 -2.80 17.27
CA ASP A 428 15.62 -2.49 18.04
C ASP A 428 14.60 -3.64 18.11
N GLY A 429 15.03 -4.84 17.75
CA GLY A 429 14.19 -6.04 17.77
C GLY A 429 13.32 -6.24 16.52
N ARG A 430 13.33 -5.29 15.56
CA ARG A 430 12.46 -5.38 14.37
C ARG A 430 12.72 -6.62 13.51
N ASN A 431 13.92 -7.18 13.54
CA ASN A 431 14.33 -8.33 12.74
C ASN A 431 14.25 -9.66 13.52
N GLU A 432 13.65 -9.65 14.69
CA GLU A 432 13.43 -10.85 15.48
C GLU A 432 12.21 -11.64 14.98
N LEU A 433 12.20 -12.94 15.29
CA LEU A 433 11.10 -13.83 14.91
C LEU A 433 9.80 -13.51 15.66
N SER A 434 9.91 -13.02 16.89
CA SER A 434 8.79 -12.56 17.69
C SER A 434 8.49 -11.09 17.37
N SER A 435 7.23 -10.74 17.18
CA SER A 435 6.77 -9.38 16.96
C SER A 435 5.78 -8.96 18.05
N GLU A 436 6.07 -7.90 18.78
CA GLU A 436 5.17 -7.39 19.83
C GLU A 436 3.83 -6.91 19.28
N ASN A 437 3.83 -6.33 18.07
CA ASN A 437 2.63 -5.79 17.43
C ASN A 437 1.97 -6.77 16.42
N GLY A 438 2.59 -7.94 16.17
CA GLY A 438 2.10 -8.94 15.23
C GLY A 438 2.00 -8.47 13.77
N LYS A 439 2.71 -7.38 13.40
CA LYS A 439 2.71 -6.81 12.06
C LYS A 439 4.09 -6.88 11.43
N ARG A 440 4.15 -7.36 10.20
CA ARG A 440 5.37 -7.45 9.39
C ARG A 440 5.29 -6.49 8.20
N VAL A 441 6.44 -6.04 7.77
CA VAL A 441 6.56 -5.18 6.60
C VAL A 441 6.46 -6.01 5.33
N VAL A 442 5.68 -5.50 4.36
CA VAL A 442 5.74 -5.93 2.96
C VAL A 442 6.25 -4.80 2.08
N ARG A 443 6.92 -5.16 1.01
CA ARG A 443 7.62 -4.25 0.10
C ARG A 443 7.30 -4.54 -1.37
N GLY A 444 7.60 -3.59 -2.26
CA GLY A 444 7.61 -3.76 -3.71
C GLY A 444 6.38 -3.26 -4.44
N GLY A 445 5.22 -3.25 -3.82
CA GLY A 445 3.97 -3.02 -4.55
C GLY A 445 3.50 -4.25 -5.30
N SER A 446 2.42 -4.13 -6.04
CA SER A 446 1.85 -5.25 -6.80
C SER A 446 1.23 -4.78 -8.11
N TRP A 447 0.80 -5.74 -8.94
CA TRP A 447 0.01 -5.50 -10.16
C TRP A 447 -1.22 -4.61 -9.96
N TYR A 448 -1.67 -4.48 -8.73
CA TYR A 448 -2.84 -3.69 -8.34
C TYR A 448 -2.50 -2.26 -7.93
N ASP A 449 -1.25 -1.97 -7.61
CA ASP A 449 -0.83 -0.72 -7.01
C ASP A 449 -0.31 0.29 -8.04
N ARG A 450 -0.58 1.57 -7.80
CA ARG A 450 0.01 2.67 -8.58
C ARG A 450 1.50 2.80 -8.31
N PRO A 451 2.27 3.41 -9.25
CA PRO A 451 3.71 3.58 -9.11
C PRO A 451 4.16 4.16 -7.76
N TYR A 452 3.43 5.14 -7.20
CA TYR A 452 3.84 5.76 -5.94
C TYR A 452 3.85 4.80 -4.74
N ARG A 453 3.08 3.69 -4.79
CA ARG A 453 3.06 2.65 -3.75
C ARG A 453 4.08 1.54 -4.00
N SER A 454 4.74 1.57 -5.14
CA SER A 454 5.68 0.54 -5.57
C SER A 454 7.13 1.04 -5.59
N THR A 455 7.41 2.18 -4.94
CA THR A 455 8.77 2.72 -4.85
C THR A 455 9.65 1.85 -3.95
N SER A 456 10.97 1.96 -4.11
CA SER A 456 11.95 1.21 -3.32
C SER A 456 11.78 1.39 -1.81
N SER A 457 11.29 2.55 -1.37
CA SER A 457 11.14 2.92 0.05
C SER A 457 9.74 2.69 0.60
N PHE A 458 8.72 2.50 -0.26
CA PHE A 458 7.36 2.35 0.20
C PHE A 458 7.17 1.06 1.01
N ARG A 459 6.43 1.15 2.11
CA ARG A 459 6.22 0.06 3.06
C ARG A 459 4.77 -0.05 3.50
N LEU A 460 4.27 -1.28 3.64
CA LEU A 460 2.96 -1.56 4.21
C LEU A 460 3.06 -2.57 5.35
N PRO A 461 2.22 -2.45 6.39
CA PRO A 461 2.08 -3.47 7.42
C PRO A 461 0.97 -4.46 7.06
N TYR A 462 1.26 -5.74 7.28
CA TYR A 462 0.24 -6.78 7.40
C TYR A 462 0.48 -7.61 8.66
N ARG A 463 -0.58 -8.21 9.20
CA ARG A 463 -0.44 -9.13 10.33
C ARG A 463 0.12 -10.46 9.86
N GLU A 464 0.90 -11.12 10.70
CA GLU A 464 1.63 -12.35 10.37
C GLU A 464 0.75 -13.48 9.83
N TYR A 465 -0.51 -13.53 10.23
CA TYR A 465 -1.46 -14.58 9.80
C TYR A 465 -2.24 -14.24 8.54
N GLN A 466 -2.16 -13.01 8.03
CA GLN A 466 -2.93 -12.61 6.86
C GLN A 466 -2.41 -13.29 5.58
N LYS A 467 -3.35 -13.78 4.79
CA LYS A 467 -3.13 -14.43 3.50
C LYS A 467 -3.69 -13.55 2.40
N VAL A 468 -2.90 -12.56 1.98
CA VAL A 468 -3.35 -11.51 1.08
C VAL A 468 -3.19 -11.95 -0.38
N TYR A 469 -4.16 -11.60 -1.21
CA TYR A 469 -4.27 -12.05 -2.60
C TYR A 469 -3.12 -11.59 -3.52
N ASN A 470 -2.44 -10.53 -3.17
CA ASN A 470 -1.33 -9.94 -3.93
C ASN A 470 -0.04 -9.87 -3.11
N VAL A 471 0.10 -10.70 -2.08
CA VAL A 471 1.31 -10.78 -1.25
C VAL A 471 1.92 -12.17 -1.37
N GLY A 472 3.16 -12.19 -1.84
CA GLY A 472 4.06 -13.32 -1.88
C GLY A 472 5.33 -13.04 -1.09
N PHE A 473 6.47 -13.60 -1.51
CA PHE A 473 7.76 -13.37 -0.87
C PHE A 473 8.92 -13.84 -1.75
N ARG A 474 10.11 -13.36 -1.43
CA ARG A 474 11.38 -13.97 -1.89
C ARG A 474 12.24 -14.33 -0.69
N VAL A 475 13.25 -15.17 -0.91
CA VAL A 475 14.12 -15.66 0.16
C VAL A 475 15.51 -15.03 0.09
N VAL A 476 16.17 -14.98 1.23
CA VAL A 476 17.61 -14.71 1.31
C VAL A 476 18.33 -15.90 1.92
N MET A 477 19.61 -16.05 1.58
CA MET A 477 20.51 -17.05 2.13
C MET A 477 21.80 -16.37 2.59
N THR A 478 22.22 -16.67 3.79
CA THR A 478 23.52 -16.23 4.33
C THR A 478 24.53 -17.38 4.25
N GLU A 479 25.74 -17.05 3.78
CA GLU A 479 26.91 -17.94 3.95
C GLU A 479 27.45 -17.74 5.38
N GLU A 480 27.74 -18.81 6.06
CA GLU A 480 28.36 -18.78 7.41
C GLU A 480 29.77 -18.15 7.39
#